data_5c0212187add3aea2be1a12a660590a9
#
_entry.id   5c0212187add3aea2be1a12a660590a9
#
_cell.length_a   1.000
_cell.length_b   1.000
_cell.length_c   1.000
_cell.angle_alpha   90.00
_cell.angle_beta   90.00
_cell.angle_gamma   90.00
#
_symmetry.space_group_name_H-M   'P 1'
#
loop_
_entity.id
_entity.type
_entity.pdbx_description
1 polymer ?
#
loop_
_entity_poly.entity_id
_entity_poly.type
_entity_poly.pdbx_seq_one_letter_code
_entity_poly.pdbx_strand_id
1 'polypeptide(L)'
;MKLDESKIIDIECDHIRTLEAKKITYRGLEIYAVKRSIYTSDTERAFLHKSGINTAWWCGYVEAVQDMQDSFGGRRCFEDNVIKLSCGNKTKEYILANVHGGYTYAFYGIPLVLNDGQRLFLGWDYNHWPDTEDCVTYQEILKEGMKVVDSMQEFQTT
;
A
#
# COMPACT_ATOMS: atom_id res chain seq x y z
N MET A 1 -7.90 -25.05 -9.64
CA MET A 1 -8.03 -23.98 -10.64
C MET A 1 -7.22 -22.78 -10.18
N LYS A 2 -6.29 -22.38 -11.01
CA LYS A 2 -5.44 -21.23 -10.67
C LYS A 2 -6.20 -19.93 -10.97
N LEU A 3 -6.38 -19.08 -9.97
CA LEU A 3 -7.04 -17.79 -10.17
C LEU A 3 -6.13 -16.86 -10.97
N ASP A 4 -6.71 -16.16 -11.93
CA ASP A 4 -6.02 -15.12 -12.68
C ASP A 4 -5.85 -13.90 -11.77
N GLU A 5 -4.61 -13.53 -11.48
CA GLU A 5 -4.30 -12.44 -10.56
C GLU A 5 -4.91 -11.10 -11.00
N SER A 6 -5.02 -10.86 -12.32
CA SER A 6 -5.64 -9.63 -12.82
C SER A 6 -7.14 -9.57 -12.47
N LYS A 7 -7.80 -10.71 -12.47
CA LYS A 7 -9.22 -10.81 -12.09
C LYS A 7 -9.43 -10.69 -10.58
N ILE A 8 -8.45 -11.14 -9.78
CA ILE A 8 -8.51 -11.00 -8.33
C ILE A 8 -8.52 -9.51 -7.95
N ILE A 9 -7.67 -8.71 -8.58
CA ILE A 9 -7.61 -7.27 -8.35
C ILE A 9 -8.96 -6.61 -8.66
N ASP A 10 -9.57 -6.97 -9.77
CA ASP A 10 -10.88 -6.45 -10.17
C ASP A 10 -11.97 -6.85 -9.17
N ILE A 11 -11.96 -8.11 -8.73
CA ILE A 11 -12.92 -8.60 -7.74
C ILE A 11 -12.76 -7.87 -6.41
N GLU A 12 -11.50 -7.66 -5.96
CA GLU A 12 -11.24 -6.93 -4.71
C GLU A 12 -11.75 -5.48 -4.80
N CYS A 13 -11.53 -4.82 -5.94
CA CYS A 13 -12.04 -3.45 -6.15
C CYS A 13 -13.56 -3.37 -6.10
N ASP A 14 -14.26 -4.40 -6.58
CA ASP A 14 -15.72 -4.44 -6.56
C ASP A 14 -16.29 -4.65 -5.14
N HIS A 15 -15.52 -5.27 -4.25
CA HIS A 15 -15.97 -5.63 -2.90
C HIS A 15 -15.34 -4.78 -1.79
N ILE A 16 -14.42 -3.88 -2.15
CA ILE A 16 -13.71 -3.04 -1.19
C ILE A 16 -14.07 -1.58 -1.43
N ARG A 17 -14.32 -0.85 -0.36
CA ARG A 17 -14.55 0.59 -0.42
C ARG A 17 -13.55 1.32 0.47
N THR A 18 -13.30 2.58 0.13
CA THR A 18 -12.51 3.47 0.96
C THR A 18 -13.43 4.19 1.93
N LEU A 19 -13.17 4.09 3.23
CA LEU A 19 -13.92 4.80 4.26
C LEU A 19 -13.33 6.15 4.55
N GLU A 20 -12.00 6.26 4.56
CA GLU A 20 -11.30 7.46 4.97
C GLU A 20 -9.94 7.49 4.30
N ALA A 21 -9.48 8.68 3.93
CA ALA A 21 -8.14 8.89 3.40
C ALA A 21 -7.57 10.19 3.96
N LYS A 22 -6.38 10.12 4.53
CA LYS A 22 -5.63 11.27 5.04
C LYS A 22 -4.33 11.40 4.26
N LYS A 23 -3.97 12.62 3.91
CA LYS A 23 -2.77 12.90 3.11
C LYS A 23 -1.93 13.98 3.76
N ILE A 24 -0.60 13.79 3.73
CA ILE A 24 0.37 14.84 4.00
C ILE A 24 1.39 14.87 2.87
N THR A 25 2.11 15.98 2.76
CA THR A 25 3.29 16.09 1.89
C THR A 25 4.50 16.24 2.79
N TYR A 26 5.51 15.40 2.58
CA TYR A 26 6.72 15.39 3.37
C TYR A 26 7.92 15.28 2.44
N ARG A 27 8.84 16.25 2.53
CA ARG A 27 10.03 16.33 1.67
C ARG A 27 9.70 16.22 0.18
N GLY A 28 8.58 16.81 -0.23
CA GLY A 28 8.14 16.83 -1.63
C GLY A 28 7.37 15.58 -2.10
N LEU A 29 7.17 14.59 -1.23
CA LEU A 29 6.45 13.37 -1.58
C LEU A 29 5.16 13.25 -0.80
N GLU A 30 4.12 12.73 -1.42
CA GLU A 30 2.82 12.53 -0.79
C GLU A 30 2.79 11.23 0.00
N ILE A 31 2.20 11.29 1.19
CA ILE A 31 1.98 10.13 2.07
C ILE A 31 0.49 10.04 2.37
N TYR A 32 -0.07 8.86 2.25
CA TYR A 32 -1.49 8.60 2.48
C TYR A 32 -1.69 7.54 3.55
N ALA A 33 -2.65 7.77 4.43
CA ALA A 33 -3.21 6.75 5.31
C ALA A 33 -4.65 6.52 4.84
N VAL A 34 -4.99 5.30 4.48
CA VAL A 34 -6.26 4.95 3.85
C VAL A 34 -6.94 3.86 4.65
N LYS A 35 -8.17 4.11 5.08
CA LYS A 35 -9.00 3.11 5.74
C LYS A 35 -9.93 2.48 4.73
N ARG A 36 -9.88 1.17 4.62
CA ARG A 36 -10.69 0.38 3.70
C ARG A 36 -11.62 -0.53 4.46
N SER A 37 -12.69 -0.94 3.82
CA SER A 37 -13.63 -1.90 4.38
C SER A 37 -14.19 -2.78 3.28
N ILE A 38 -14.61 -3.99 3.67
CA ILE A 38 -15.34 -4.86 2.78
C ILE A 38 -16.72 -4.21 2.52
N TYR A 39 -17.11 -4.14 1.23
CA TYR A 39 -18.41 -3.61 0.85
C TYR A 39 -19.44 -4.73 1.00
N THR A 40 -20.18 -4.69 2.09
CA THR A 40 -21.15 -5.72 2.42
C THR A 40 -22.30 -5.11 3.24
N SER A 41 -23.38 -5.85 3.43
CA SER A 41 -24.50 -5.40 4.25
C SER A 41 -24.12 -5.32 5.73
N ASP A 42 -24.83 -4.50 6.51
CA ASP A 42 -24.58 -4.39 7.95
C ASP A 42 -24.78 -5.73 8.66
N THR A 43 -25.75 -6.51 8.24
CA THR A 43 -26.03 -7.85 8.79
C THR A 43 -24.84 -8.79 8.56
N GLU A 44 -24.33 -8.81 7.34
CA GLU A 44 -23.19 -9.64 6.95
C GLU A 44 -21.91 -9.21 7.67
N ARG A 45 -21.72 -7.90 7.80
CA ARG A 45 -20.57 -7.34 8.54
C ARG A 45 -20.61 -7.77 10.00
N ALA A 46 -21.78 -7.68 10.65
CA ALA A 46 -21.95 -8.10 12.04
C ALA A 46 -21.64 -9.59 12.20
N PHE A 47 -22.06 -10.41 11.24
CA PHE A 47 -21.76 -11.85 11.24
C PHE A 47 -20.25 -12.10 11.14
N LEU A 48 -19.56 -11.39 10.24
CA LEU A 48 -18.13 -11.53 10.06
C LEU A 48 -17.36 -11.11 11.32
N HIS A 49 -17.80 -10.02 11.97
CA HIS A 49 -17.21 -9.57 13.25
C HIS A 49 -17.38 -10.64 14.34
N LYS A 50 -18.54 -11.24 14.45
CA LYS A 50 -18.78 -12.33 15.40
C LYS A 50 -17.89 -13.53 15.15
N SER A 51 -17.52 -13.76 13.89
CA SER A 51 -16.64 -14.86 13.49
C SER A 51 -15.16 -14.51 13.64
N GLY A 52 -14.84 -13.32 14.16
CA GLY A 52 -13.47 -12.87 14.35
C GLY A 52 -12.79 -12.40 13.06
N ILE A 53 -13.56 -12.13 12.01
CA ILE A 53 -13.02 -11.68 10.72
C ILE A 53 -12.95 -10.14 10.71
N ASN A 54 -11.78 -9.61 10.39
CA ASN A 54 -11.55 -8.18 10.28
C ASN A 54 -12.19 -7.66 8.97
N THR A 55 -13.16 -6.75 9.10
CA THR A 55 -13.91 -6.22 7.95
C THR A 55 -13.44 -4.82 7.53
N ALA A 56 -12.58 -4.20 8.32
CA ALA A 56 -11.99 -2.90 8.00
C ALA A 56 -10.54 -2.88 8.44
N TRP A 57 -9.69 -2.18 7.68
CA TRP A 57 -8.25 -2.10 7.95
C TRP A 57 -7.67 -0.82 7.39
N TRP A 58 -6.51 -0.45 7.91
CA TRP A 58 -5.74 0.68 7.40
C TRP A 58 -4.66 0.21 6.43
N CYS A 59 -4.34 1.09 5.47
CA CYS A 59 -3.20 0.93 4.57
C CYS A 59 -2.38 2.23 4.57
N GLY A 60 -1.08 2.11 4.34
CA GLY A 60 -0.20 3.24 4.11
C GLY A 60 0.29 3.26 2.66
N TYR A 61 0.41 4.44 2.08
CA TYR A 61 0.96 4.62 0.73
C TYR A 61 1.90 5.80 0.71
N VAL A 62 2.99 5.67 -0.03
CA VAL A 62 4.00 6.72 -0.18
C VAL A 62 4.36 6.87 -1.65
N GLU A 63 4.38 8.10 -2.13
CA GLU A 63 4.87 8.41 -3.48
C GLU A 63 6.35 8.05 -3.58
N ALA A 64 6.73 7.31 -4.61
CA ALA A 64 8.12 6.89 -4.81
C ALA A 64 8.98 8.01 -5.40
N VAL A 65 10.26 8.02 -5.05
CA VAL A 65 11.23 8.94 -5.64
C VAL A 65 11.42 8.64 -7.14
N GLN A 66 11.95 9.61 -7.88
CA GLN A 66 12.08 9.52 -9.34
C GLN A 66 12.92 8.32 -9.78
N ASP A 67 13.99 8.00 -9.03
CA ASP A 67 14.82 6.82 -9.34
C ASP A 67 13.99 5.53 -9.40
N MET A 68 13.09 5.35 -8.44
CA MET A 68 12.22 4.18 -8.40
C MET A 68 11.18 4.22 -9.51
N GLN A 69 10.64 5.40 -9.80
CA GLN A 69 9.69 5.57 -10.90
C GLN A 69 10.32 5.20 -12.24
N ASP A 70 11.56 5.61 -12.46
CA ASP A 70 12.30 5.30 -13.69
C ASP A 70 12.63 3.81 -13.81
N SER A 71 12.74 3.11 -12.69
CA SER A 71 13.07 1.68 -12.65
C SER A 71 11.86 0.77 -12.81
N PHE A 72 10.65 1.32 -12.75
CA PHE A 72 9.42 0.53 -12.77
C PHE A 72 8.84 0.41 -14.18
N GLY A 73 8.83 -0.80 -14.72
CA GLY A 73 8.23 -1.13 -16.01
C GLY A 73 7.05 -2.10 -15.89
N GLY A 74 6.41 -2.13 -14.71
CA GLY A 74 5.22 -2.95 -14.48
C GLY A 74 5.45 -4.22 -13.68
N ARG A 75 6.71 -4.56 -13.38
CA ARG A 75 7.03 -5.76 -12.60
C ARG A 75 7.70 -5.39 -11.29
N ARG A 76 7.30 -6.06 -10.22
CA ARG A 76 7.79 -5.84 -8.88
C ARG A 76 7.83 -7.13 -8.08
N CYS A 77 8.73 -7.16 -7.11
CA CYS A 77 8.83 -8.25 -6.15
C CYS A 77 9.15 -7.68 -4.79
N PHE A 78 8.53 -8.23 -3.75
CA PHE A 78 8.70 -7.76 -2.37
C PHE A 78 9.28 -8.86 -1.50
N GLU A 79 10.20 -8.47 -0.63
CA GLU A 79 10.69 -9.32 0.45
C GLU A 79 10.88 -8.40 1.67
N ASP A 80 9.87 -8.35 2.54
CA ASP A 80 9.80 -7.46 3.71
C ASP A 80 10.02 -5.99 3.34
N ASN A 81 11.19 -5.45 3.60
CA ASN A 81 11.57 -4.06 3.30
C ASN A 81 12.40 -3.93 2.02
N VAL A 82 12.54 -5.00 1.27
CA VAL A 82 13.27 -5.00 0.00
C VAL A 82 12.28 -4.99 -1.15
N ILE A 83 12.43 -4.02 -2.05
CA ILE A 83 11.58 -3.90 -3.23
C ILE A 83 12.45 -4.02 -4.47
N LYS A 84 12.11 -4.96 -5.34
CA LYS A 84 12.76 -5.11 -6.64
C LYS A 84 11.81 -4.62 -7.72
N LEU A 85 12.26 -3.65 -8.50
CA LEU A 85 11.51 -3.09 -9.61
C LEU A 85 12.19 -3.48 -10.90
N SER A 86 11.41 -3.92 -11.88
CA SER A 86 11.94 -4.36 -13.17
C SER A 86 11.34 -3.58 -14.31
N CYS A 87 12.21 -3.20 -15.26
CA CYS A 87 11.83 -2.55 -16.51
C CYS A 87 12.58 -3.28 -17.63
N GLY A 88 11.85 -3.99 -18.48
CA GLY A 88 12.45 -4.86 -19.48
C GLY A 88 13.22 -5.98 -18.81
N ASN A 89 14.49 -6.14 -19.16
CA ASN A 89 15.40 -7.12 -18.55
C ASN A 89 16.31 -6.52 -17.47
N LYS A 90 16.03 -5.29 -17.04
CA LYS A 90 16.76 -4.63 -15.96
C LYS A 90 15.97 -4.74 -14.66
N THR A 91 16.64 -5.10 -13.58
CA THR A 91 16.04 -5.15 -12.25
C THR A 91 16.90 -4.34 -11.29
N LYS A 92 16.26 -3.48 -10.50
CA LYS A 92 16.95 -2.69 -9.47
C LYS A 92 16.32 -2.99 -8.11
N GLU A 93 17.19 -3.20 -7.13
CA GLU A 93 16.79 -3.52 -5.76
C GLU A 93 16.87 -2.28 -4.88
N TYR A 94 15.85 -2.07 -4.08
CA TYR A 94 15.77 -0.97 -3.11
C TYR A 94 15.53 -1.53 -1.73
N ILE A 95 16.34 -1.11 -0.78
CA ILE A 95 16.18 -1.45 0.64
C ILE A 95 15.67 -0.19 1.33
N LEU A 96 14.45 -0.25 1.84
CA LEU A 96 13.77 0.89 2.45
C LEU A 96 13.59 0.67 3.95
N ALA A 97 13.06 1.71 4.63
CA ALA A 97 12.67 1.57 6.02
C ALA A 97 11.65 0.44 6.16
N ASN A 98 11.70 -0.29 7.28
CA ASN A 98 10.73 -1.33 7.56
C ASN A 98 9.34 -0.72 7.76
N VAL A 99 8.33 -1.40 7.26
CA VAL A 99 6.93 -1.06 7.49
C VAL A 99 6.21 -2.27 8.05
N HIS A 100 5.09 -2.03 8.71
CA HIS A 100 4.27 -3.09 9.31
C HIS A 100 3.91 -4.16 8.27
N GLY A 101 4.30 -5.40 8.53
CA GLY A 101 4.00 -6.53 7.65
C GLY A 101 4.79 -6.57 6.33
N GLY A 102 5.69 -5.60 6.09
CA GLY A 102 6.42 -5.48 4.83
C GLY A 102 5.60 -4.81 3.73
N TYR A 103 6.27 -4.48 2.62
CA TYR A 103 5.61 -3.84 1.49
C TYR A 103 4.78 -4.84 0.70
N THR A 104 3.57 -4.43 0.31
CA THR A 104 2.63 -5.29 -0.42
C THR A 104 2.10 -4.64 -1.70
N TYR A 105 2.46 -3.39 -1.95
CA TYR A 105 1.97 -2.64 -3.10
C TYR A 105 3.08 -1.79 -3.72
N ALA A 106 3.14 -1.80 -5.05
CA ALA A 106 3.92 -0.86 -5.86
C ALA A 106 3.29 -0.78 -7.23
N PHE A 107 2.60 0.32 -7.51
CA PHE A 107 1.97 0.55 -8.79
C PHE A 107 1.61 2.02 -8.97
N TYR A 108 1.03 2.35 -10.11
CA TYR A 108 0.60 3.71 -10.41
C TYR A 108 -0.69 4.05 -9.66
N GLY A 109 -0.67 5.19 -8.96
CA GLY A 109 -1.82 5.66 -8.21
C GLY A 109 -2.11 4.83 -6.96
N ILE A 110 -3.29 5.04 -6.39
CA ILE A 110 -3.76 4.33 -5.19
C ILE A 110 -5.19 3.86 -5.45
N PRO A 111 -5.46 2.56 -5.42
CA PRO A 111 -6.80 2.03 -5.73
C PRO A 111 -7.89 2.71 -4.89
N LEU A 112 -8.97 3.15 -5.53
CA LEU A 112 -10.13 3.78 -4.91
C LEU A 112 -9.86 5.09 -4.14
N VAL A 113 -8.68 5.68 -4.36
CA VAL A 113 -8.29 6.95 -3.73
C VAL A 113 -7.73 7.92 -4.76
N LEU A 114 -6.73 7.51 -5.53
CA LEU A 114 -6.03 8.36 -6.48
C LEU A 114 -5.84 7.64 -7.80
N ASN A 115 -6.58 8.09 -8.82
CA ASN A 115 -6.44 7.55 -10.17
C ASN A 115 -5.34 8.33 -10.89
N ASP A 116 -4.09 7.86 -10.76
CA ASP A 116 -2.92 8.47 -11.37
C ASP A 116 -2.16 7.41 -12.14
N GLY A 117 -2.07 7.55 -13.45
CA GLY A 117 -1.40 6.59 -14.33
C GLY A 117 0.09 6.82 -14.50
N GLN A 118 0.69 7.79 -13.78
CA GLN A 118 2.08 8.20 -13.99
C GLN A 118 2.96 8.08 -12.76
N ARG A 119 2.41 8.33 -11.57
CA ARG A 119 3.19 8.32 -10.33
C ARG A 119 3.13 6.96 -9.66
N LEU A 120 4.30 6.40 -9.38
CA LEU A 120 4.45 5.14 -8.63
C LEU A 120 4.25 5.40 -7.14
N PHE A 121 3.42 4.58 -6.50
CA PHE A 121 3.22 4.59 -5.06
C PHE A 121 3.63 3.25 -4.48
N LEU A 122 4.23 3.28 -3.30
CA LEU A 122 4.53 2.09 -2.51
C LEU A 122 3.51 1.98 -1.38
N GLY A 123 3.16 0.78 -1.00
CA GLY A 123 2.14 0.60 0.03
C GLY A 123 2.35 -0.63 0.90
N TRP A 124 1.70 -0.58 2.05
CA TRP A 124 1.65 -1.65 3.03
C TRP A 124 0.30 -1.60 3.73
N ASP A 125 -0.07 -2.68 4.43
CA ASP A 125 -1.36 -2.73 5.09
C ASP A 125 -1.29 -3.28 6.53
N TYR A 126 -2.33 -3.01 7.28
CA TYR A 126 -2.51 -3.46 8.67
C TYR A 126 -3.66 -4.48 8.71
N ASN A 127 -3.62 -5.44 7.79
CA ASN A 127 -4.63 -6.49 7.66
C ASN A 127 -3.99 -7.88 7.71
N HIS A 128 -2.92 -8.03 8.50
CA HIS A 128 -2.29 -9.33 8.75
C HIS A 128 -2.74 -9.84 10.11
N TRP A 129 -2.91 -11.13 10.24
CA TRP A 129 -3.21 -11.69 11.55
C TRP A 129 -2.02 -11.43 12.50
N PRO A 130 -2.19 -10.88 13.71
CA PRO A 130 -3.44 -10.63 14.43
C PRO A 130 -3.93 -9.17 14.39
N ASP A 131 -3.72 -8.45 13.29
CA ASP A 131 -4.15 -7.05 13.18
C ASP A 131 -5.67 -6.91 13.36
N THR A 132 -6.08 -5.79 13.97
CA THR A 132 -7.47 -5.40 14.11
C THR A 132 -7.69 -4.02 13.51
N GLU A 133 -8.95 -3.61 13.35
CA GLU A 133 -9.30 -2.29 12.81
C GLU A 133 -8.65 -1.15 13.61
N ASP A 134 -8.51 -1.33 14.94
CA ASP A 134 -8.03 -0.31 15.85
C ASP A 134 -6.58 -0.50 16.27
N CYS A 135 -5.81 -1.37 15.59
CA CYS A 135 -4.43 -1.65 15.97
C CYS A 135 -3.46 -0.51 15.66
N VAL A 136 -3.87 0.47 14.85
CA VAL A 136 -3.04 1.59 14.43
C VAL A 136 -3.90 2.83 14.20
N THR A 137 -3.31 4.02 14.38
CA THR A 137 -3.95 5.30 14.04
C THR A 137 -3.39 5.83 12.74
N TYR A 138 -4.14 6.73 12.08
CA TYR A 138 -3.64 7.32 10.83
C TYR A 138 -2.38 8.16 11.07
N GLN A 139 -2.25 8.78 12.25
CA GLN A 139 -1.04 9.54 12.60
C GLN A 139 0.19 8.65 12.63
N GLU A 140 0.06 7.46 13.20
CA GLU A 140 1.15 6.48 13.25
C GLU A 140 1.55 6.01 11.85
N ILE A 141 0.57 5.82 10.96
CA ILE A 141 0.81 5.44 9.56
C ILE A 141 1.57 6.54 8.82
N LEU A 142 1.14 7.79 8.99
CA LEU A 142 1.81 8.93 8.37
C LEU A 142 3.25 9.08 8.85
N LYS A 143 3.51 8.84 10.14
CA LYS A 143 4.88 8.83 10.70
C LYS A 143 5.72 7.71 10.10
N GLU A 144 5.15 6.54 9.94
CA GLU A 144 5.82 5.40 9.30
C GLU A 144 6.17 5.76 7.86
N GLY A 145 5.25 6.41 7.15
CA GLY A 145 5.47 6.92 5.80
C GLY A 145 6.60 7.93 5.71
N MET A 146 6.75 8.80 6.72
CA MET A 146 7.88 9.74 6.77
C MET A 146 9.22 9.02 6.83
N LYS A 147 9.31 7.93 7.59
CA LYS A 147 10.53 7.11 7.64
C LYS A 147 10.83 6.46 6.30
N VAL A 148 9.79 6.05 5.58
CA VAL A 148 9.94 5.51 4.23
C VAL A 148 10.50 6.58 3.29
N VAL A 149 9.93 7.79 3.33
CA VAL A 149 10.42 8.93 2.53
C VAL A 149 11.88 9.21 2.84
N ASP A 150 12.24 9.28 4.12
CA ASP A 150 13.64 9.54 4.52
C ASP A 150 14.58 8.47 3.95
N SER A 151 14.20 7.21 3.98
CA SER A 151 15.02 6.13 3.44
C SER A 151 15.14 6.21 1.92
N MET A 152 14.09 6.64 1.21
CA MET A 152 14.14 6.84 -0.24
C MET A 152 15.02 8.02 -0.64
N GLN A 153 14.99 9.09 0.13
CA GLN A 153 15.77 10.30 -0.18
C GLN A 153 17.28 10.06 -0.12
N GLU A 154 17.71 9.04 0.61
CA GLU A 154 19.13 8.66 0.65
C GLU A 154 19.65 8.21 -0.72
N PHE A 155 18.80 7.65 -1.56
CA PHE A 155 19.19 7.25 -2.93
C PHE A 155 19.43 8.43 -3.84
N GLN A 156 18.79 9.57 -3.58
CA GLN A 156 18.89 10.76 -4.41
C GLN A 156 20.09 11.64 -4.08
N THR A 157 20.70 11.45 -2.90
CA THR A 157 21.87 12.22 -2.47
C THR A 157 23.19 11.56 -2.86
N THR A 158 23.15 10.37 -3.39
CA THR A 158 24.30 9.64 -3.93
C THR A 158 24.26 9.65 -5.45
#